data_640592c3ce1fd017e82ea223705e8ef6
#
_entry.id   640592c3ce1fd017e82ea223705e8ef6
#
_cell.length_a   1.000
_cell.length_b   1.000
_cell.length_c   1.000
_cell.angle_alpha   90.00
_cell.angle_beta   90.00
_cell.angle_gamma   90.00
#
_symmetry.space_group_name_H-M   'P 1'
#
loop_
_entity.id
_entity.type
_entity.pdbx_description
1 polymer ?
#
loop_
_entity_poly.entity_id
_entity_poly.type
_entity_poly.pdbx_seq_one_letter_code
_entity_poly.pdbx_strand_id
1 'polypeptide(L)'
;MINVHSYESMGTFDGPGLRLVVFLQGCPFRCLYCANPDTIDVKGGTPTSAGEILQMAVSQKAFFGKKGGITFSGGEPTLQAEALIPLFKDLKANGIHICLDTNGGIWNDKVEELLSLTDLVLLDIKEFNPERHRTLTGRSNEQTLRTAAWLEQQGHPFWLRYVLVPGYSDFEE
;
A
#
# COMPACT_ATOMS: atom_id res chain seq x y z
N MET A 1 -8.62 1.95 -15.81
CA MET A 1 -8.74 3.13 -14.92
C MET A 1 -8.40 2.68 -13.51
N ILE A 2 -7.74 3.55 -12.73
CA ILE A 2 -7.39 3.35 -11.32
C ILE A 2 -8.37 4.18 -10.50
N ASN A 3 -8.97 3.58 -9.47
CA ASN A 3 -9.95 4.26 -8.64
C ASN A 3 -9.24 4.95 -7.47
N VAL A 4 -9.05 6.25 -7.55
CA VAL A 4 -8.29 7.07 -6.60
C VAL A 4 -9.24 7.76 -5.64
N HIS A 5 -8.95 7.69 -4.34
CA HIS A 5 -9.64 8.45 -3.31
C HIS A 5 -9.12 9.89 -3.24
N SER A 6 -7.81 10.05 -3.04
CA SER A 6 -7.18 11.36 -2.85
C SER A 6 -5.67 11.29 -3.10
N TYR A 7 -5.03 12.46 -3.02
CA TYR A 7 -3.59 12.63 -3.15
C TYR A 7 -3.04 13.46 -1.99
N GLU A 8 -1.82 13.15 -1.57
CA GLU A 8 -1.02 13.97 -0.69
C GLU A 8 0.32 14.26 -1.33
N SER A 9 0.64 15.54 -1.54
CA SER A 9 1.95 15.97 -2.02
C SER A 9 2.88 16.17 -0.82
N MET A 10 4.15 15.80 -0.98
CA MET A 10 5.21 15.95 0.05
C MET A 10 4.94 15.16 1.34
N GLY A 11 4.28 14.00 1.26
CA GLY A 11 4.14 13.06 2.36
C GLY A 11 5.51 12.61 2.89
N THR A 12 5.63 12.47 4.20
CA THR A 12 6.89 12.12 4.90
C THR A 12 6.80 10.83 5.70
N PHE A 13 5.61 10.26 5.85
CA PHE A 13 5.37 9.08 6.69
C PHE A 13 5.14 7.78 5.90
N ASP A 14 5.02 7.90 4.58
CA ASP A 14 4.63 6.79 3.69
C ASP A 14 5.81 6.23 2.90
N GLY A 15 6.96 6.12 3.55
CA GLY A 15 8.21 5.63 3.00
C GLY A 15 9.35 6.65 3.07
N PRO A 16 10.52 6.34 2.48
CA PRO A 16 11.68 7.20 2.59
C PRO A 16 11.57 8.47 1.72
N GLY A 17 12.05 9.60 2.25
CA GLY A 17 12.09 10.89 1.55
C GLY A 17 10.73 11.55 1.41
N LEU A 18 10.66 12.58 0.54
CA LEU A 18 9.39 13.23 0.20
C LEU A 18 8.67 12.44 -0.89
N ARG A 19 7.36 12.28 -0.73
CA ARG A 19 6.59 11.41 -1.60
C ARG A 19 5.28 12.05 -2.08
N LEU A 20 4.92 11.73 -3.32
CA LEU A 20 3.53 11.83 -3.75
C LEU A 20 2.81 10.58 -3.23
N VAL A 21 1.83 10.74 -2.35
CA VAL A 21 1.01 9.62 -1.86
C VAL A 21 -0.30 9.60 -2.65
N VAL A 22 -0.63 8.44 -3.21
CA VAL A 22 -1.87 8.17 -3.93
C VAL A 22 -2.71 7.24 -3.08
N PHE A 23 -3.76 7.76 -2.47
CA PHE A 23 -4.70 6.96 -1.68
C PHE A 23 -5.72 6.33 -2.63
N LEU A 24 -5.75 5.00 -2.67
CA LEU A 24 -6.64 4.23 -3.53
C LEU A 24 -7.94 3.87 -2.81
N GLN A 25 -8.99 3.70 -3.59
CA GLN A 25 -10.31 3.34 -3.09
C GLN A 25 -10.48 1.82 -3.04
N GLY A 26 -11.16 1.36 -1.99
CA GLY A 26 -11.48 -0.04 -1.74
C GLY A 26 -10.52 -0.72 -0.77
N CYS A 27 -11.06 -1.39 0.26
CA CYS A 27 -10.30 -2.21 1.18
C CYS A 27 -11.12 -3.44 1.62
N PRO A 28 -10.53 -4.66 1.66
CA PRO A 28 -11.24 -5.84 2.16
C PRO A 28 -11.28 -5.91 3.69
N PHE A 29 -10.42 -5.14 4.39
CA PHE A 29 -10.39 -5.10 5.84
C PHE A 29 -11.38 -4.07 6.40
N ARG A 30 -11.72 -4.23 7.69
CA ARG A 30 -12.62 -3.36 8.46
C ARG A 30 -11.99 -3.03 9.80
N CYS A 31 -10.74 -2.51 9.74
CA CYS A 31 -9.96 -2.23 10.94
C CYS A 31 -10.69 -1.24 11.84
N LEU A 32 -10.82 -1.55 13.12
CA LEU A 32 -11.50 -0.71 14.11
C LEU A 32 -10.83 0.66 14.28
N TYR A 33 -9.52 0.74 14.03
CA TYR A 33 -8.73 1.97 14.10
C TYR A 33 -8.36 2.53 12.72
N CYS A 34 -9.14 2.23 11.68
CA CYS A 34 -8.83 2.68 10.32
C CYS A 34 -8.68 4.21 10.28
N ALA A 35 -7.52 4.68 9.80
CA ALA A 35 -7.26 6.11 9.63
C ALA A 35 -8.00 6.71 8.43
N ASN A 36 -8.37 5.86 7.44
CA ASN A 36 -9.01 6.28 6.20
C ASN A 36 -10.31 5.46 5.95
N PRO A 37 -11.32 5.53 6.84
CA PRO A 37 -12.51 4.68 6.75
C PRO A 37 -13.36 4.94 5.48
N ASP A 38 -13.26 6.10 4.90
CA ASP A 38 -13.89 6.53 3.66
C ASP A 38 -13.29 5.85 2.40
N THR A 39 -12.07 5.31 2.50
CA THR A 39 -11.46 4.51 1.44
C THR A 39 -11.94 3.05 1.39
N ILE A 40 -12.73 2.61 2.37
CA ILE A 40 -13.11 1.20 2.51
C ILE A 40 -14.09 0.75 1.41
N ASP A 41 -15.08 1.59 1.06
CA ASP A 41 -16.10 1.24 0.06
C ASP A 41 -15.47 1.22 -1.35
N VAL A 42 -15.63 0.11 -2.06
CA VAL A 42 -15.12 -0.03 -3.43
C VAL A 42 -15.86 0.84 -4.46
N LYS A 43 -17.03 1.36 -4.11
CA LYS A 43 -17.85 2.21 -5.00
C LYS A 43 -17.48 3.69 -4.96
N GLY A 44 -16.66 4.10 -3.99
CA GLY A 44 -16.18 5.47 -3.87
C GLY A 44 -15.01 5.77 -4.81
N GLY A 45 -14.43 6.96 -4.65
CA GLY A 45 -13.25 7.42 -5.38
C GLY A 45 -13.54 7.94 -6.79
N THR A 46 -12.48 8.36 -7.47
CA THR A 46 -12.53 8.96 -8.81
C THR A 46 -11.73 8.09 -9.79
N PRO A 47 -12.36 7.58 -10.87
CA PRO A 47 -11.65 6.86 -11.92
C PRO A 47 -10.60 7.76 -12.59
N THR A 48 -9.33 7.43 -12.42
CA THR A 48 -8.19 8.20 -12.92
C THR A 48 -7.35 7.33 -13.87
N SER A 49 -6.84 7.92 -14.94
CA SER A 49 -5.96 7.21 -15.87
C SER A 49 -4.55 7.05 -15.29
N ALA A 50 -3.85 6.00 -15.70
CA ALA A 50 -2.43 5.82 -15.37
C ALA A 50 -1.57 7.01 -15.84
N GLY A 51 -1.90 7.60 -17.00
CA GLY A 51 -1.20 8.76 -17.55
C GLY A 51 -1.31 10.00 -16.68
N GLU A 52 -2.47 10.27 -16.09
CA GLU A 52 -2.66 11.43 -15.19
C GLU A 52 -1.82 11.29 -13.93
N ILE A 53 -1.80 10.08 -13.32
CA ILE A 53 -0.96 9.82 -12.13
C ILE A 53 0.52 9.93 -12.49
N LEU A 54 0.93 9.38 -13.62
CA LEU A 54 2.31 9.48 -14.10
C LEU A 54 2.73 10.94 -14.31
N GLN A 55 1.92 11.75 -14.98
CA GLN A 55 2.21 13.17 -15.19
C GLN A 55 2.38 13.92 -13.87
N MET A 56 1.50 13.64 -12.89
CA MET A 56 1.60 14.23 -11.56
C MET A 56 2.92 13.83 -10.88
N ALA A 57 3.29 12.55 -10.91
CA ALA A 57 4.54 12.06 -10.33
C ALA A 57 5.77 12.67 -11.01
N VAL A 58 5.78 12.77 -12.34
CA VAL A 58 6.87 13.39 -13.12
C VAL A 58 7.00 14.87 -12.79
N SER A 59 5.89 15.60 -12.66
CA SER A 59 5.92 17.03 -12.32
C SER A 59 6.51 17.30 -10.92
N GLN A 60 6.36 16.35 -10.00
CA GLN A 60 6.88 16.46 -8.63
C GLN A 60 8.27 15.82 -8.45
N LYS A 61 8.85 15.23 -9.48
CA LYS A 61 10.11 14.47 -9.39
C LYS A 61 11.26 15.27 -8.79
N ALA A 62 11.32 16.59 -9.05
CA ALA A 62 12.36 17.46 -8.49
C ALA A 62 12.33 17.52 -6.95
N PHE A 63 11.16 17.32 -6.33
CA PHE A 63 10.99 17.35 -4.88
C PHE A 63 11.33 16.00 -4.22
N PHE A 64 11.35 14.91 -4.94
CA PHE A 64 11.62 13.57 -4.39
C PHE A 64 13.08 13.41 -3.92
N GLY A 65 14.01 14.21 -4.46
CA GLY A 65 15.42 14.10 -4.13
C GLY A 65 15.96 12.70 -4.45
N LYS A 66 16.90 12.23 -3.62
CA LYS A 66 17.56 10.93 -3.83
C LYS A 66 16.79 9.73 -3.26
N LYS A 67 15.88 9.96 -2.30
CA LYS A 67 15.20 8.87 -1.54
C LYS A 67 13.69 8.86 -1.72
N GLY A 68 13.10 9.96 -2.15
CA GLY A 68 11.66 10.10 -2.32
C GLY A 68 11.14 9.46 -3.60
N GLY A 69 9.84 9.61 -3.84
CA GLY A 69 9.16 9.01 -4.98
C GLY A 69 7.65 9.04 -4.86
N ILE A 70 7.00 7.99 -5.31
CA ILE A 70 5.55 7.83 -5.19
C ILE A 70 5.22 6.68 -4.22
N THR A 71 4.14 6.81 -3.46
CA THR A 71 3.58 5.74 -2.63
C THR A 71 2.12 5.52 -3.00
N PHE A 72 1.75 4.26 -3.18
CA PHE A 72 0.35 3.85 -3.30
C PHE A 72 -0.10 3.28 -1.96
N SER A 73 -1.14 3.88 -1.39
CA SER A 73 -1.70 3.60 -0.07
C SER A 73 -3.24 3.74 -0.11
N GLY A 74 -3.88 4.09 1.00
CA GLY A 74 -5.30 4.43 1.10
C GLY A 74 -6.14 3.31 1.66
N GLY A 75 -6.95 2.65 0.83
CA GLY A 75 -7.63 1.40 1.16
C GLY A 75 -6.65 0.23 1.11
N GLU A 76 -6.76 -0.61 0.09
CA GLU A 76 -5.79 -1.68 -0.19
C GLU A 76 -5.40 -1.64 -1.68
N PRO A 77 -4.20 -1.15 -2.01
CA PRO A 77 -3.77 -0.99 -3.41
C PRO A 77 -3.76 -2.28 -4.21
N THR A 78 -3.48 -3.42 -3.58
CA THR A 78 -3.43 -4.73 -4.26
C THR A 78 -4.79 -5.18 -4.82
N LEU A 79 -5.91 -4.59 -4.37
CA LEU A 79 -7.23 -4.76 -5.02
C LEU A 79 -7.22 -4.29 -6.48
N GLN A 80 -6.37 -3.32 -6.81
CA GLN A 80 -6.27 -2.72 -8.13
C GLN A 80 -4.96 -3.11 -8.86
N ALA A 81 -4.35 -4.24 -8.47
CA ALA A 81 -3.03 -4.66 -8.96
C ALA A 81 -2.95 -4.67 -10.50
N GLU A 82 -3.94 -5.23 -11.19
CA GLU A 82 -3.96 -5.30 -12.65
C GLU A 82 -3.91 -3.91 -13.30
N ALA A 83 -4.62 -2.93 -12.73
CA ALA A 83 -4.64 -1.56 -13.25
C ALA A 83 -3.35 -0.79 -12.92
N LEU A 84 -2.67 -1.14 -11.82
CA LEU A 84 -1.43 -0.49 -11.36
C LEU A 84 -0.18 -0.98 -12.10
N ILE A 85 -0.14 -2.23 -12.56
CA ILE A 85 1.04 -2.82 -13.21
C ILE A 85 1.58 -1.97 -14.38
N PRO A 86 0.78 -1.52 -15.36
CA PRO A 86 1.26 -0.65 -16.43
C PRO A 86 1.86 0.65 -15.89
N LEU A 87 1.19 1.29 -14.93
CA LEU A 87 1.66 2.52 -14.30
C LEU A 87 3.01 2.31 -13.59
N PHE A 88 3.19 1.19 -12.87
CA PHE A 88 4.45 0.90 -12.18
C PHE A 88 5.61 0.73 -13.16
N LYS A 89 5.37 0.08 -14.31
CA LYS A 89 6.36 -0.03 -15.39
C LYS A 89 6.76 1.33 -15.93
N ASP A 90 5.79 2.23 -16.14
CA ASP A 90 6.03 3.58 -16.63
C ASP A 90 6.77 4.46 -15.59
N LEU A 91 6.40 4.35 -14.31
CA LEU A 91 7.09 5.04 -13.21
C LEU A 91 8.57 4.62 -13.11
N LYS A 92 8.84 3.31 -13.19
CA LYS A 92 10.22 2.79 -13.21
C LYS A 92 10.99 3.27 -14.43
N ALA A 93 10.39 3.28 -15.61
CA ALA A 93 11.00 3.81 -16.83
C ALA A 93 11.35 5.30 -16.70
N ASN A 94 10.62 6.05 -15.87
CA ASN A 94 10.91 7.45 -15.55
C ASN A 94 11.86 7.60 -14.34
N GLY A 95 12.41 6.52 -13.79
CA GLY A 95 13.32 6.53 -12.65
C GLY A 95 12.69 7.10 -11.38
N ILE A 96 11.41 6.81 -11.14
CA ILE A 96 10.67 7.19 -9.94
C ILE A 96 10.58 5.99 -9.01
N HIS A 97 11.06 6.14 -7.78
CA HIS A 97 11.02 5.11 -6.75
C HIS A 97 9.59 4.88 -6.27
N ILE A 98 9.17 3.61 -6.21
CA ILE A 98 7.80 3.19 -5.90
C ILE A 98 7.76 2.51 -4.53
N CYS A 99 6.93 3.04 -3.62
CA CYS A 99 6.49 2.34 -2.42
C CYS A 99 5.06 1.82 -2.59
N LEU A 100 4.79 0.66 -2.02
CA LEU A 100 3.45 0.08 -1.91
C LEU A 100 3.13 -0.16 -0.43
N ASP A 101 2.13 0.55 0.08
CA ASP A 101 1.61 0.40 1.44
C ASP A 101 0.42 -0.57 1.40
N THR A 102 0.57 -1.75 1.98
CA THR A 102 -0.40 -2.83 1.87
C THR A 102 -0.58 -3.59 3.19
N ASN A 103 -1.78 -4.09 3.42
CA ASN A 103 -2.04 -5.05 4.50
C ASN A 103 -1.66 -6.49 4.12
N GLY A 104 -1.24 -6.74 2.89
CA GLY A 104 -0.78 -8.04 2.40
C GLY A 104 -1.84 -9.15 2.40
N GLY A 105 -3.12 -8.80 2.61
CA GLY A 105 -4.21 -9.78 2.77
C GLY A 105 -4.80 -10.32 1.47
N ILE A 106 -4.27 -9.90 0.32
CA ILE A 106 -4.69 -10.36 -1.02
C ILE A 106 -3.50 -10.99 -1.72
N TRP A 107 -3.73 -12.12 -2.40
CA TRP A 107 -2.71 -12.80 -3.20
C TRP A 107 -3.29 -13.37 -4.48
N ASN A 108 -2.65 -13.11 -5.58
CA ASN A 108 -2.84 -13.71 -6.90
C ASN A 108 -1.65 -13.34 -7.79
N ASP A 109 -1.58 -13.88 -9.00
CA ASP A 109 -0.47 -13.63 -9.94
C ASP A 109 -0.25 -12.14 -10.25
N LYS A 110 -1.32 -11.33 -10.26
CA LYS A 110 -1.22 -9.87 -10.49
C LYS A 110 -0.64 -9.13 -9.28
N VAL A 111 -0.95 -9.58 -8.07
CA VAL A 111 -0.34 -9.02 -6.85
C VAL A 111 1.15 -9.38 -6.81
N GLU A 112 1.52 -10.60 -7.13
CA GLU A 112 2.93 -11.01 -7.22
C GLU A 112 3.70 -10.20 -8.27
N GLU A 113 3.13 -10.00 -9.47
CA GLU A 113 3.72 -9.13 -10.51
C GLU A 113 3.86 -7.69 -10.01
N LEU A 114 2.85 -7.12 -9.34
CA LEU A 114 2.89 -5.77 -8.80
C LEU A 114 3.98 -5.61 -7.72
N LEU A 115 4.06 -6.55 -6.78
CA LEU A 115 5.10 -6.57 -5.75
C LEU A 115 6.49 -6.62 -6.36
N SER A 116 6.70 -7.44 -7.39
CA SER A 116 8.00 -7.55 -8.10
C SER A 116 8.42 -6.25 -8.81
N LEU A 117 7.48 -5.35 -9.12
CA LEU A 117 7.74 -4.03 -9.69
C LEU A 117 7.95 -2.95 -8.63
N THR A 118 7.63 -3.22 -7.37
CA THR A 118 7.74 -2.28 -6.25
C THR A 118 9.18 -2.18 -5.78
N ASP A 119 9.65 -1.01 -5.40
CA ASP A 119 11.02 -0.83 -4.86
C ASP A 119 11.07 -1.02 -3.34
N LEU A 120 9.99 -0.70 -2.63
CA LEU A 120 9.85 -0.91 -1.19
C LEU A 120 8.39 -1.19 -0.82
N VAL A 121 8.15 -2.29 -0.14
CA VAL A 121 6.84 -2.62 0.41
C VAL A 121 6.75 -2.15 1.86
N LEU A 122 5.71 -1.40 2.20
CA LEU A 122 5.33 -1.07 3.56
C LEU A 122 4.24 -2.06 3.96
N LEU A 123 4.61 -3.12 4.67
CA LEU A 123 3.68 -4.20 5.02
C LEU A 123 3.13 -3.99 6.42
N ASP A 124 1.83 -3.77 6.51
CA ASP A 124 1.11 -3.60 7.77
C ASP A 124 0.64 -4.96 8.34
N ILE A 125 1.29 -5.44 9.39
CA ILE A 125 0.75 -6.51 10.23
C ILE A 125 -0.15 -5.86 11.29
N LYS A 126 -1.46 -6.05 11.18
CA LYS A 126 -2.43 -5.37 12.06
C LYS A 126 -2.51 -6.00 13.46
N GLU A 127 -2.30 -7.30 13.55
CA GLU A 127 -2.20 -8.10 14.77
C GLU A 127 -1.63 -9.48 14.41
N PHE A 128 -0.76 -10.02 15.24
CA PHE A 128 -0.12 -11.31 14.99
C PHE A 128 -1.02 -12.48 15.39
N ASN A 129 -1.68 -12.37 16.56
CA ASN A 129 -2.62 -13.40 17.01
C ASN A 129 -3.85 -13.46 16.08
N PRO A 130 -4.20 -14.62 15.50
CA PRO A 130 -5.23 -14.73 14.47
C PRO A 130 -6.64 -14.40 14.94
N GLU A 131 -6.97 -14.65 16.20
CA GLU A 131 -8.29 -14.35 16.76
C GLU A 131 -8.46 -12.85 17.01
N ARG A 132 -7.44 -12.22 17.61
CA ARG A 132 -7.40 -10.76 17.79
C ARG A 132 -7.37 -10.03 16.47
N HIS A 133 -6.60 -10.54 15.48
CA HIS A 133 -6.58 -9.97 14.14
C HIS A 133 -7.97 -9.97 13.51
N ARG A 134 -8.70 -11.08 13.64
CA ARG A 134 -10.06 -11.18 13.12
C ARG A 134 -11.02 -10.20 13.82
N THR A 135 -10.90 -10.05 15.12
CA THR A 135 -11.67 -9.07 15.89
C THR A 135 -11.36 -7.64 15.45
N LEU A 136 -10.07 -7.34 15.24
CA LEU A 136 -9.59 -6.01 14.91
C LEU A 136 -9.90 -5.58 13.47
N THR A 137 -9.84 -6.53 12.50
CA THR A 137 -9.88 -6.24 11.05
C THR A 137 -11.05 -6.88 10.31
N GLY A 138 -11.76 -7.81 10.93
CA GLY A 138 -12.79 -8.62 10.28
C GLY A 138 -12.24 -9.72 9.35
N ARG A 139 -10.91 -9.94 9.30
CA ARG A 139 -10.24 -10.89 8.39
C ARG A 139 -9.18 -11.73 9.12
N SER A 140 -8.76 -12.84 8.50
CA SER A 140 -7.61 -13.62 8.92
C SER A 140 -6.30 -12.89 8.56
N ASN A 141 -5.24 -13.07 9.38
CA ASN A 141 -3.88 -12.59 9.09
C ASN A 141 -3.05 -13.60 8.29
N GLU A 142 -3.58 -14.78 8.00
CA GLU A 142 -2.83 -15.87 7.38
C GLU A 142 -2.18 -15.45 6.06
N GLN A 143 -2.93 -14.77 5.19
CA GLN A 143 -2.37 -14.30 3.93
C GLN A 143 -1.35 -13.17 4.12
N THR A 144 -1.56 -12.24 5.04
CA THR A 144 -0.59 -11.19 5.38
C THR A 144 0.75 -11.80 5.80
N LEU A 145 0.73 -12.82 6.66
CA LEU A 145 1.94 -13.51 7.11
C LEU A 145 2.62 -14.29 5.98
N ARG A 146 1.85 -14.91 5.08
CA ARG A 146 2.40 -15.55 3.87
C ARG A 146 3.05 -14.53 2.94
N THR A 147 2.45 -13.35 2.80
CA THR A 147 3.03 -12.24 2.01
C THR A 147 4.35 -11.77 2.61
N ALA A 148 4.44 -11.64 3.95
CA ALA A 148 5.69 -11.32 4.63
C ALA A 148 6.78 -12.38 4.37
N ALA A 149 6.44 -13.66 4.50
CA ALA A 149 7.37 -14.76 4.24
C ALA A 149 7.84 -14.79 2.78
N TRP A 150 6.95 -14.51 1.84
CA TRP A 150 7.31 -14.42 0.42
C TRP A 150 8.28 -13.27 0.15
N LEU A 151 8.03 -12.07 0.69
CA LEU A 151 8.93 -10.92 0.56
C LEU A 151 10.33 -11.24 1.09
N GLU A 152 10.42 -11.88 2.25
CA GLU A 152 11.68 -12.33 2.84
C GLU A 152 12.40 -13.35 1.94
N GLN A 153 11.70 -14.38 1.47
CA GLN A 153 12.26 -15.42 0.58
C GLN A 153 12.79 -14.86 -0.75
N GLN A 154 12.12 -13.83 -1.29
CA GLN A 154 12.57 -13.16 -2.50
C GLN A 154 13.71 -12.14 -2.25
N GLY A 155 14.08 -11.89 -1.00
CA GLY A 155 15.01 -10.81 -0.64
C GLY A 155 14.48 -9.43 -1.04
N HIS A 156 13.16 -9.28 -1.12
CA HIS A 156 12.53 -8.04 -1.54
C HIS A 156 12.60 -6.99 -0.42
N PRO A 157 12.96 -5.73 -0.69
CA PRO A 157 12.98 -4.69 0.33
C PRO A 157 11.58 -4.44 0.90
N PHE A 158 11.42 -4.56 2.21
CA PHE A 158 10.16 -4.21 2.88
C PHE A 158 10.39 -3.72 4.30
N TRP A 159 9.45 -2.90 4.79
CA TRP A 159 9.33 -2.50 6.18
C TRP A 159 8.10 -3.16 6.78
N LEU A 160 8.25 -3.78 7.94
CA LEU A 160 7.12 -4.20 8.75
C LEU A 160 6.60 -2.99 9.53
N ARG A 161 5.30 -2.76 9.44
CA ARG A 161 4.59 -1.74 10.21
C ARG A 161 3.60 -2.42 11.14
N TYR A 162 3.52 -1.90 12.35
CA TYR A 162 2.59 -2.38 13.36
C TYR A 162 2.08 -1.21 14.18
N VAL A 163 0.76 -1.05 14.25
CA VAL A 163 0.14 0.02 15.02
C VAL A 163 -0.23 -0.53 16.40
N LEU A 164 0.37 0.03 17.45
CA LEU A 164 0.02 -0.29 18.84
C LEU A 164 -1.30 0.39 19.17
N VAL A 165 -2.34 -0.41 19.38
CA VAL A 165 -3.68 0.04 19.77
C VAL A 165 -3.96 -0.47 21.18
N PRO A 166 -4.04 0.40 22.19
CA PRO A 166 -4.27 0.00 23.58
C PRO A 166 -5.50 -0.89 23.74
N GLY A 167 -5.31 -2.05 24.36
CA GLY A 167 -6.34 -3.06 24.59
C GLY A 167 -6.70 -3.91 23.36
N TYR A 168 -6.02 -3.74 22.22
CA TYR A 168 -6.27 -4.50 20.99
C TYR A 168 -5.04 -5.16 20.38
N SER A 169 -3.90 -4.46 20.37
CA SER A 169 -2.67 -4.96 19.76
C SER A 169 -1.41 -4.66 20.57
N ASP A 170 -1.55 -4.30 21.84
CA ASP A 170 -0.47 -3.95 22.77
C ASP A 170 -0.16 -5.06 23.79
N PHE A 171 -0.47 -6.31 23.46
CA PHE A 171 -0.20 -7.46 24.32
C PHE A 171 1.24 -7.94 24.18
N GLU A 172 1.87 -8.23 25.31
CA GLU A 172 3.15 -8.97 25.35
C GLU A 172 2.86 -10.47 25.12
N GLU A 173 3.48 -11.09 24.13
CA GLU A 173 3.43 -12.54 23.82
C GLU A 173 4.81 -13.15 23.84
#